data_bb91d0b9cee963d381a2eeb7fd963ed8
#
_entry.id   bb91d0b9cee963d381a2eeb7fd963ed8
#
_cell.length_a   1.000
_cell.length_b   1.000
_cell.length_c   1.000
_cell.angle_alpha   90.00
_cell.angle_beta   90.00
_cell.angle_gamma   90.00
#
_symmetry.space_group_name_H-M   'P 1'
#
loop_
_entity.id
_entity.type
_entity.pdbx_description
1 polymer ?
#
loop_
_entity_poly.entity_id
_entity_poly.type
_entity_poly.pdbx_seq_one_letter_code
_entity_poly.pdbx_strand_id
1 'polypeptide(L)'
;GSVGQTGIYAVGDVISGKTNPSGSLPDTWWVDNQLNPVQNNFGSYTYADANNFDLGTNANKFNQYVVYQEGIYVGYKYTETRYEDVVMGTPNAGDFNYNSVVGYPFGFGLSYTSFSFSDMQVEKTGEGRQTSYDVSVKVTNTGAVAGKKTVQVYAQKPYTEYDKQNGIEKAA
;
A
#
# COMPACT_ATOMS: atom_id res chain seq x y z
N GLY A 1 11.33 -13.47 6.91
CA GLY A 1 10.76 -13.23 8.21
C GLY A 1 10.91 -14.43 9.14
N SER A 2 10.82 -14.22 10.43
CA SER A 2 10.83 -15.30 11.40
C SER A 2 9.43 -15.85 11.59
N VAL A 3 9.27 -17.15 11.47
CA VAL A 3 7.98 -17.85 11.67
C VAL A 3 7.71 -18.26 13.12
N GLY A 4 8.66 -17.94 14.03
CA GLY A 4 8.59 -18.37 15.43
C GLY A 4 8.78 -19.88 15.59
N GLN A 5 8.45 -20.40 16.79
CA GLN A 5 8.69 -21.82 17.12
C GLN A 5 7.71 -22.76 16.40
N THR A 6 6.46 -22.37 16.19
CA THR A 6 5.40 -23.24 15.66
C THR A 6 4.91 -22.83 14.27
N GLY A 7 5.21 -21.59 13.82
CA GLY A 7 4.73 -21.08 12.54
C GLY A 7 5.26 -21.83 11.32
N ILE A 8 6.37 -22.57 11.47
CA ILE A 8 6.91 -23.40 10.38
C ILE A 8 5.92 -24.53 9.97
N TYR A 9 5.12 -25.02 10.89
CA TYR A 9 4.09 -26.00 10.57
C TYR A 9 3.03 -25.45 9.62
N ALA A 10 2.66 -24.16 9.80
CA ALA A 10 1.74 -23.48 8.88
C ALA A 10 2.29 -23.39 7.46
N VAL A 11 3.60 -23.19 7.30
CA VAL A 11 4.25 -23.22 5.98
C VAL A 11 4.12 -24.59 5.33
N GLY A 12 4.35 -25.66 6.10
CA GLY A 12 4.14 -27.04 5.64
C GLY A 12 2.69 -27.32 5.23
N ASP A 13 1.74 -26.86 6.05
CA ASP A 13 0.30 -27.02 5.78
C ASP A 13 -0.15 -26.28 4.50
N VAL A 14 0.39 -25.09 4.25
CA VAL A 14 0.14 -24.35 3.00
C VAL A 14 0.76 -25.08 1.81
N ILE A 15 2.04 -25.44 1.87
CA ILE A 15 2.73 -26.10 0.74
C ILE A 15 2.09 -27.44 0.39
N SER A 16 1.64 -28.19 1.38
CA SER A 16 0.96 -29.49 1.18
C SER A 16 -0.48 -29.35 0.71
N GLY A 17 -1.02 -28.15 0.66
CA GLY A 17 -2.44 -27.90 0.30
C GLY A 17 -3.44 -28.21 1.41
N LYS A 18 -2.99 -28.57 2.61
CA LYS A 18 -3.87 -28.81 3.77
C LYS A 18 -4.56 -27.51 4.22
N THR A 19 -3.91 -26.39 4.05
CA THR A 19 -4.46 -25.05 4.32
C THR A 19 -4.37 -24.18 3.08
N ASN A 20 -5.50 -23.62 2.64
CA ASN A 20 -5.52 -22.67 1.54
C ASN A 20 -5.05 -21.29 2.06
N PRO A 21 -4.00 -20.69 1.49
CA PRO A 21 -3.55 -19.35 1.87
C PRO A 21 -4.60 -18.30 1.51
N SER A 22 -4.71 -17.26 2.32
CA SER A 22 -5.66 -16.16 2.12
C SER A 22 -5.08 -14.79 2.45
N GLY A 23 -3.79 -14.73 2.79
CA GLY A 23 -3.09 -13.48 3.08
C GLY A 23 -2.97 -12.60 1.85
N SER A 24 -3.00 -11.28 2.09
CA SER A 24 -2.73 -10.27 1.06
C SER A 24 -1.65 -9.33 1.56
N LEU A 25 -0.82 -8.85 0.65
CA LEU A 25 0.25 -7.92 1.00
C LEU A 25 -0.35 -6.58 1.48
N PRO A 26 0.09 -6.07 2.62
CA PRO A 26 -0.33 -4.76 3.12
C PRO A 26 0.52 -3.61 2.55
N ASP A 27 1.41 -3.90 1.62
CA ASP A 27 2.30 -2.93 0.99
C ASP A 27 2.68 -3.39 -0.43
N THR A 28 3.24 -2.47 -1.22
CA THR A 28 3.80 -2.76 -2.54
C THR A 28 5.21 -3.32 -2.39
N TRP A 29 5.50 -4.41 -3.08
CA TRP A 29 6.85 -4.96 -3.17
C TRP A 29 7.50 -4.55 -4.48
N TRP A 30 8.66 -3.95 -4.38
CA TRP A 30 9.40 -3.40 -5.49
C TRP A 30 10.30 -4.46 -6.15
N VAL A 31 10.45 -4.36 -7.47
CA VAL A 31 11.43 -5.18 -8.20
C VAL A 31 12.85 -4.83 -7.72
N ASP A 32 13.11 -3.54 -7.55
CA ASP A 32 14.33 -3.01 -6.96
C ASP A 32 13.96 -1.97 -5.90
N ASN A 33 14.37 -2.20 -4.67
CA ASN A 33 14.10 -1.29 -3.56
C ASN A 33 14.72 0.09 -3.74
N GLN A 34 15.75 0.24 -4.56
CA GLN A 34 16.36 1.54 -4.87
C GLN A 34 15.39 2.46 -5.65
N LEU A 35 14.37 1.89 -6.28
CA LEU A 35 13.33 2.65 -6.98
C LEU A 35 12.26 3.21 -6.04
N ASN A 36 12.24 2.76 -4.79
CA ASN A 36 11.30 3.24 -3.79
C ASN A 36 11.73 4.62 -3.26
N PRO A 37 10.89 5.66 -3.31
CA PRO A 37 11.22 6.99 -2.79
C PRO A 37 11.71 6.99 -1.34
N VAL A 38 11.19 6.11 -0.50
CA VAL A 38 11.62 5.97 0.90
C VAL A 38 13.09 5.55 0.99
N GLN A 39 13.55 4.70 0.09
CA GLN A 39 14.92 4.18 0.10
C GLN A 39 15.97 5.26 -0.14
N ASN A 40 15.64 6.27 -0.94
CA ASN A 40 16.55 7.39 -1.23
C ASN A 40 16.93 8.18 0.02
N ASN A 41 16.07 8.20 1.01
CA ASN A 41 16.26 8.91 2.27
C ASN A 41 16.33 7.95 3.48
N PHE A 42 16.35 6.66 3.21
CA PHE A 42 16.52 5.66 4.25
C PHE A 42 17.96 5.69 4.76
N GLY A 43 18.11 6.04 6.02
CA GLY A 43 19.41 6.12 6.65
C GLY A 43 19.33 6.83 7.99
N SER A 44 20.45 6.86 8.68
CA SER A 44 20.59 7.58 9.93
C SER A 44 21.39 8.85 9.68
N TYR A 45 20.70 9.97 9.74
CA TYR A 45 21.32 11.30 9.67
C TYR A 45 21.60 11.81 11.08
N THR A 46 22.78 12.36 11.31
CA THR A 46 23.16 12.93 12.60
C THR A 46 22.95 14.44 12.58
N TYR A 47 22.34 14.98 13.62
CA TYR A 47 22.23 16.42 13.78
C TYR A 47 23.61 17.08 13.82
N ALA A 48 23.76 18.23 13.19
CA ALA A 48 25.03 18.97 13.14
C ALA A 48 25.54 19.35 14.53
N ASP A 49 24.63 19.57 15.48
CA ASP A 49 24.87 19.93 16.86
C ASP A 49 24.63 18.77 17.84
N ALA A 50 24.71 17.53 17.37
CA ALA A 50 24.44 16.33 18.15
C ALA A 50 25.23 16.26 19.48
N ASN A 51 26.42 16.84 19.51
CA ASN A 51 27.26 16.91 20.71
C ASN A 51 26.73 17.86 21.80
N ASN A 52 25.79 18.73 21.44
CA ASN A 52 25.17 19.69 22.36
C ASN A 52 23.95 19.09 23.10
N PHE A 53 23.50 17.89 22.72
CA PHE A 53 22.41 17.22 23.39
C PHE A 53 22.93 16.40 24.58
N ASP A 54 22.56 16.79 25.77
CA ASP A 54 22.76 15.95 26.97
C ASP A 54 21.60 14.95 27.09
N LEU A 55 21.80 13.79 26.51
CA LEU A 55 20.82 12.71 26.49
C LEU A 55 21.17 11.59 27.50
N GLY A 56 22.08 11.85 28.40
CA GLY A 56 22.55 10.91 29.40
C GLY A 56 23.17 9.67 28.77
N THR A 57 22.93 8.51 29.38
CA THR A 57 23.50 7.23 28.92
C THR A 57 22.98 6.75 27.57
N ASN A 58 21.95 7.39 27.02
CA ASN A 58 21.34 7.04 25.75
C ASN A 58 21.65 8.06 24.63
N ALA A 59 22.63 8.95 24.83
CA ALA A 59 22.98 10.02 23.92
C ALA A 59 23.08 9.58 22.43
N ASN A 60 23.70 8.43 22.18
CA ASN A 60 23.91 7.92 20.83
C ASN A 60 22.64 7.44 20.12
N LYS A 61 21.50 7.33 20.82
CA LYS A 61 20.23 6.88 20.24
C LYS A 61 19.34 8.03 19.77
N PHE A 62 19.57 9.24 20.25
CA PHE A 62 18.68 10.37 20.04
C PHE A 62 19.31 11.52 19.25
N ASN A 63 20.54 11.34 18.80
CA ASN A 63 21.25 12.35 18.00
C ASN A 63 21.06 12.17 16.49
N GLN A 64 20.18 11.25 16.10
CA GLN A 64 19.90 10.91 14.72
C GLN A 64 18.47 11.24 14.33
N TYR A 65 18.25 11.46 13.04
CA TYR A 65 16.92 11.68 12.47
C TYR A 65 16.78 10.95 11.15
N VAL A 66 15.54 10.76 10.72
CA VAL A 66 15.16 10.19 9.42
C VAL A 66 14.32 11.22 8.69
N VAL A 67 14.48 11.32 7.37
CA VAL A 67 13.72 12.24 6.53
C VAL A 67 12.65 11.47 5.77
N TYR A 68 11.39 11.80 6.01
CA TYR A 68 10.24 11.25 5.28
C TYR A 68 9.92 12.20 4.12
N GLN A 69 10.47 11.94 2.94
CA GLN A 69 10.26 12.77 1.74
C GLN A 69 9.04 12.38 0.92
N GLU A 70 8.51 11.18 1.14
CA GLU A 70 7.38 10.67 0.37
C GLU A 70 6.08 11.47 0.56
N GLY A 71 5.96 12.26 1.64
CA GLY A 71 4.79 13.08 1.90
C GLY A 71 3.50 12.26 1.93
N ILE A 72 2.53 12.62 1.07
CA ILE A 72 1.26 11.89 0.94
C ILE A 72 1.39 10.58 0.15
N TYR A 73 2.52 10.33 -0.48
CA TYR A 73 2.77 9.17 -1.35
C TYR A 73 3.34 7.98 -0.59
N VAL A 74 2.90 7.79 0.62
CA VAL A 74 3.31 6.67 1.48
C VAL A 74 2.79 5.34 0.95
N GLY A 75 3.63 4.31 0.97
CA GLY A 75 3.28 2.95 0.58
C GLY A 75 2.85 2.83 -0.89
N TYR A 76 1.74 2.15 -1.15
CA TYR A 76 1.24 1.93 -2.50
C TYR A 76 0.82 3.21 -3.24
N LYS A 77 0.55 4.30 -2.53
CA LYS A 77 0.06 5.55 -3.14
C LYS A 77 1.00 6.12 -4.18
N TYR A 78 2.31 5.98 -4.00
CA TYR A 78 3.27 6.45 -5.01
C TYR A 78 3.11 5.72 -6.34
N THR A 79 3.17 4.40 -6.33
CA THR A 79 3.10 3.58 -7.56
C THR A 79 1.74 3.69 -8.23
N GLU A 80 0.66 3.69 -7.45
CA GLU A 80 -0.70 3.77 -8.00
C GLU A 80 -0.99 5.15 -8.58
N THR A 81 -0.52 6.23 -7.95
CA THR A 81 -0.66 7.59 -8.50
C THR A 81 0.13 7.72 -9.82
N ARG A 82 1.36 7.20 -9.86
CA ARG A 82 2.18 7.19 -11.09
C ARG A 82 1.50 6.37 -12.19
N TYR A 83 0.93 5.23 -11.85
CA TYR A 83 0.19 4.40 -12.81
C TYR A 83 -1.05 5.11 -13.34
N GLU A 84 -1.82 5.76 -12.48
CA GLU A 84 -2.96 6.57 -12.89
C GLU A 84 -2.55 7.69 -13.84
N ASP A 85 -1.45 8.38 -13.57
CA ASP A 85 -0.92 9.42 -14.45
C ASP A 85 -0.62 8.88 -15.87
N VAL A 86 -0.03 7.68 -15.96
CA VAL A 86 0.22 7.01 -17.24
C VAL A 86 -1.09 6.70 -17.96
N VAL A 87 -2.06 6.09 -17.26
CA VAL A 87 -3.34 5.69 -17.84
C VAL A 87 -4.14 6.90 -18.31
N MET A 88 -4.11 7.97 -17.54
CA MET A 88 -4.83 9.21 -17.87
C MET A 88 -4.08 10.13 -18.84
N GLY A 89 -2.82 9.82 -19.14
CA GLY A 89 -1.98 10.64 -20.03
C GLY A 89 -1.69 12.02 -19.47
N THR A 90 -1.51 12.13 -18.16
CA THR A 90 -1.21 13.43 -17.53
C THR A 90 0.25 13.83 -17.75
N PRO A 91 0.60 15.15 -17.69
CA PRO A 91 1.97 15.60 -17.86
C PRO A 91 2.99 15.00 -16.89
N ASN A 92 2.53 14.51 -15.73
CA ASN A 92 3.38 13.89 -14.72
C ASN A 92 3.68 12.42 -14.99
N ALA A 93 3.10 11.82 -16.01
CA ALA A 93 3.31 10.40 -16.35
C ALA A 93 4.78 10.06 -16.58
N GLY A 94 5.49 10.89 -17.37
CA GLY A 94 6.87 10.64 -17.75
C GLY A 94 7.02 9.28 -18.44
N ASP A 95 8.10 8.57 -18.11
CA ASP A 95 8.42 7.24 -18.63
C ASP A 95 8.12 6.13 -17.62
N PHE A 96 7.27 6.39 -16.63
CA PHE A 96 6.95 5.41 -15.59
C PHE A 96 6.33 4.14 -16.16
N ASN A 97 6.97 3.01 -15.90
CA ASN A 97 6.49 1.68 -16.26
C ASN A 97 6.19 0.87 -15.00
N TYR A 98 4.92 0.71 -14.71
CA TYR A 98 4.45 0.02 -13.51
C TYR A 98 5.05 -1.38 -13.35
N ASN A 99 5.04 -2.18 -14.42
CA ASN A 99 5.48 -3.57 -14.38
C ASN A 99 7.01 -3.73 -14.21
N SER A 100 7.78 -2.70 -14.53
CA SER A 100 9.23 -2.71 -14.30
C SER A 100 9.60 -2.30 -12.87
N VAL A 101 8.69 -1.68 -12.15
CA VAL A 101 8.90 -1.12 -10.81
C VAL A 101 8.26 -1.98 -9.74
N VAL A 102 7.05 -2.47 -9.97
CA VAL A 102 6.24 -3.21 -9.00
C VAL A 102 6.37 -4.71 -9.25
N GLY A 103 6.98 -5.43 -8.32
CA GLY A 103 7.04 -6.89 -8.33
C GLY A 103 5.74 -7.53 -7.85
N TYR A 104 5.20 -7.03 -6.74
CA TYR A 104 3.90 -7.44 -6.21
C TYR A 104 3.15 -6.21 -5.71
N PRO A 105 1.94 -5.95 -6.23
CA PRO A 105 1.16 -4.79 -5.83
C PRO A 105 0.57 -4.93 -4.42
N PHE A 106 0.17 -3.81 -3.85
CA PHE A 106 -0.65 -3.79 -2.64
C PHE A 106 -1.89 -4.69 -2.80
N GLY A 107 -2.18 -5.51 -1.81
CA GLY A 107 -3.30 -6.44 -1.85
C GLY A 107 -3.05 -7.72 -2.64
N PHE A 108 -1.86 -7.91 -3.22
CA PHE A 108 -1.50 -9.18 -3.87
C PHE A 108 -1.57 -10.33 -2.88
N GLY A 109 -2.09 -11.46 -3.34
CA GLY A 109 -2.15 -12.69 -2.55
C GLY A 109 -2.39 -13.90 -3.44
N LEU A 110 -1.96 -15.05 -2.96
CA LEU A 110 -2.13 -16.34 -3.62
C LEU A 110 -3.20 -17.17 -2.92
N SER A 111 -3.88 -18.01 -3.69
CA SER A 111 -4.89 -18.95 -3.20
C SER A 111 -4.95 -20.18 -4.10
N TYR A 112 -5.38 -21.30 -3.56
CA TYR A 112 -5.68 -22.51 -4.32
C TYR A 112 -7.11 -22.50 -4.90
N THR A 113 -7.82 -21.38 -4.76
CA THR A 113 -9.13 -21.17 -5.38
C THR A 113 -9.21 -19.78 -5.99
N SER A 114 -10.22 -19.54 -6.80
CA SER A 114 -10.49 -18.27 -7.45
C SER A 114 -11.80 -17.67 -6.95
N PHE A 115 -11.90 -16.34 -7.03
CA PHE A 115 -13.08 -15.60 -6.63
C PHE A 115 -13.49 -14.65 -7.73
N SER A 116 -14.79 -14.48 -7.92
CA SER A 116 -15.37 -13.42 -8.74
C SER A 116 -16.13 -12.42 -7.87
N PHE A 117 -16.13 -11.19 -8.34
CA PHE A 117 -16.88 -10.09 -7.72
C PHE A 117 -17.99 -9.67 -8.68
N SER A 118 -19.21 -9.51 -8.17
CA SER A 118 -20.35 -9.04 -8.95
C SER A 118 -21.31 -8.23 -8.09
N ASP A 119 -22.32 -7.66 -8.73
CA ASP A 119 -23.45 -7.00 -8.08
C ASP A 119 -23.02 -5.91 -7.06
N MET A 120 -21.97 -5.14 -7.40
CA MET A 120 -21.56 -4.03 -6.54
C MET A 120 -22.65 -2.97 -6.53
N GLN A 121 -23.06 -2.57 -5.33
CA GLN A 121 -23.99 -1.49 -5.09
C GLN A 121 -23.41 -0.49 -4.13
N VAL A 122 -23.72 0.78 -4.36
CA VAL A 122 -23.29 1.88 -3.50
C VAL A 122 -24.52 2.74 -3.23
N GLU A 123 -24.96 2.78 -1.99
CA GLU A 123 -26.07 3.61 -1.54
C GLU A 123 -25.54 4.78 -0.71
N LYS A 124 -25.88 5.99 -1.14
CA LYS A 124 -25.55 7.20 -0.41
C LYS A 124 -26.68 7.56 0.55
N THR A 125 -26.34 7.79 1.81
CA THR A 125 -27.27 8.26 2.85
C THR A 125 -26.75 9.54 3.50
N GLY A 126 -27.68 10.39 3.99
CA GLY A 126 -27.33 11.67 4.62
C GLY A 126 -26.91 12.76 3.64
N GLU A 127 -26.58 13.92 4.20
CA GLU A 127 -26.13 15.09 3.45
C GLU A 127 -24.96 15.81 4.15
N GLY A 128 -24.16 16.54 3.37
CA GLY A 128 -23.04 17.31 3.87
C GLY A 128 -22.05 16.46 4.67
N ARG A 129 -21.74 16.87 5.90
CA ARG A 129 -20.79 16.15 6.78
C ARG A 129 -21.34 14.86 7.37
N GLN A 130 -22.64 14.62 7.25
CA GLN A 130 -23.30 13.39 7.71
C GLN A 130 -23.52 12.39 6.57
N THR A 131 -22.95 12.64 5.42
CA THR A 131 -23.00 11.70 4.30
C THR A 131 -22.26 10.41 4.66
N SER A 132 -22.92 9.28 4.44
CA SER A 132 -22.32 7.96 4.48
C SER A 132 -22.63 7.19 3.20
N TYR A 133 -21.84 6.14 2.95
CA TYR A 133 -22.01 5.27 1.79
C TYR A 133 -22.05 3.82 2.28
N ASP A 134 -23.14 3.14 1.96
CA ASP A 134 -23.23 1.69 2.17
C ASP A 134 -22.81 0.98 0.90
N VAL A 135 -21.74 0.19 1.01
CA VAL A 135 -21.16 -0.54 -0.13
C VAL A 135 -21.39 -2.02 0.06
N SER A 136 -22.03 -2.64 -0.90
CA SER A 136 -22.19 -4.10 -0.94
C SER A 136 -21.62 -4.69 -2.22
N VAL A 137 -21.07 -5.90 -2.12
CA VAL A 137 -20.54 -6.64 -3.26
C VAL A 137 -20.75 -8.14 -3.03
N LYS A 138 -21.13 -8.86 -4.07
CA LYS A 138 -21.23 -10.32 -4.03
C LYS A 138 -19.87 -10.92 -4.38
N VAL A 139 -19.35 -11.74 -3.45
CA VAL A 139 -18.11 -12.51 -3.66
C VAL A 139 -18.46 -13.96 -3.82
N THR A 140 -18.11 -14.54 -4.94
CA THR A 140 -18.36 -15.95 -5.26
C THR A 140 -17.05 -16.70 -5.38
N ASN A 141 -16.91 -17.79 -4.62
CA ASN A 141 -15.80 -18.73 -4.85
C ASN A 141 -16.11 -19.55 -6.11
N THR A 142 -15.27 -19.39 -7.13
CA THR A 142 -15.43 -20.04 -8.45
C THR A 142 -14.57 -21.28 -8.62
N GLY A 143 -13.73 -21.61 -7.64
CA GLY A 143 -12.90 -22.81 -7.65
C GLY A 143 -13.47 -23.91 -6.76
N ALA A 144 -12.73 -25.00 -6.64
CA ALA A 144 -13.16 -26.21 -5.94
C ALA A 144 -12.76 -26.28 -4.46
N VAL A 145 -11.89 -25.36 -4.00
CA VAL A 145 -11.34 -25.39 -2.64
C VAL A 145 -11.94 -24.26 -1.82
N ALA A 146 -12.29 -24.52 -0.59
CA ALA A 146 -12.71 -23.49 0.34
C ALA A 146 -11.59 -22.46 0.58
N GLY A 147 -11.93 -21.19 0.66
CA GLY A 147 -10.94 -20.12 0.84
C GLY A 147 -11.56 -18.84 1.36
N LYS A 148 -10.68 -17.88 1.62
CA LYS A 148 -11.05 -16.52 2.03
C LYS A 148 -10.50 -15.54 1.00
N LYS A 149 -11.20 -14.44 0.78
CA LYS A 149 -10.75 -13.33 -0.08
C LYS A 149 -10.90 -12.01 0.66
N THR A 150 -9.81 -11.26 0.71
CA THR A 150 -9.85 -9.88 1.19
C THR A 150 -10.55 -9.03 0.15
N VAL A 151 -11.57 -8.28 0.57
CA VAL A 151 -12.25 -7.26 -0.23
C VAL A 151 -11.66 -5.92 0.16
N GLN A 152 -11.20 -5.17 -0.82
CA GLN A 152 -10.68 -3.82 -0.63
C GLN A 152 -11.66 -2.84 -1.24
N VAL A 153 -12.12 -1.87 -0.45
CA VAL A 153 -12.99 -0.79 -0.90
C VAL A 153 -12.18 0.50 -0.94
N TYR A 154 -12.13 1.12 -2.09
CA TYR A 154 -11.39 2.36 -2.30
C TYR A 154 -12.35 3.52 -2.52
N ALA A 155 -12.05 4.65 -1.90
CA ALA A 155 -12.70 5.91 -2.15
C ALA A 155 -11.65 6.92 -2.64
N GLN A 156 -11.86 7.45 -3.84
CA GLN A 156 -10.97 8.43 -4.44
C GLN A 156 -11.57 9.83 -4.30
N LYS A 157 -10.79 10.76 -3.77
CA LYS A 157 -11.13 12.17 -3.81
C LYS A 157 -10.99 12.69 -5.25
N PRO A 158 -12.00 13.36 -5.81
CA PRO A 158 -11.86 14.03 -7.10
C PRO A 158 -10.72 15.06 -7.08
N TYR A 159 -9.88 15.04 -8.10
CA TYR A 159 -8.86 16.08 -8.30
C TYR A 159 -9.44 17.19 -9.15
N THR A 160 -9.78 18.29 -8.50
CA THR A 160 -10.57 19.39 -9.07
C THR A 160 -9.69 20.52 -9.63
N GLU A 161 -10.29 21.44 -10.38
CA GLU A 161 -9.60 22.65 -10.82
C GLU A 161 -9.14 23.52 -9.64
N TYR A 162 -9.88 23.50 -8.52
CA TYR A 162 -9.44 24.17 -7.29
C TYR A 162 -8.13 23.56 -6.76
N ASP A 163 -8.02 22.22 -6.74
CA ASP A 163 -6.82 21.54 -6.28
C ASP A 163 -5.61 21.94 -7.15
N LYS A 164 -5.77 21.96 -8.47
CA LYS A 164 -4.73 22.36 -9.42
C LYS A 164 -4.27 23.80 -9.23
N GLN A 165 -5.23 24.73 -9.11
CA GLN A 165 -4.95 26.15 -8.96
C GLN A 165 -4.26 26.49 -7.63
N ASN A 166 -4.49 25.69 -6.59
CA ASN A 166 -3.91 25.88 -5.27
C ASN A 166 -2.70 24.98 -5.00
N GLY A 167 -2.18 24.29 -6.00
CA GLY A 167 -0.99 23.44 -5.86
C GLY A 167 -1.19 22.25 -4.89
N ILE A 168 -2.43 21.77 -4.72
CA ILE A 168 -2.71 20.61 -3.90
C ILE A 168 -2.25 19.37 -4.67
N GLU A 169 -1.49 18.53 -4.00
CA GLU A 169 -0.98 17.31 -4.60
C GLU A 169 -2.11 16.29 -4.86
N LYS A 170 -2.01 15.60 -6.00
CA LYS A 170 -2.88 14.49 -6.36
C LYS A 170 -2.30 13.20 -5.79
N ALA A 171 -3.16 12.37 -5.22
CA ALA A 171 -2.85 10.99 -4.89
C ALA A 171 -4.03 10.08 -5.27
N ALA A 172 -3.74 8.92 -5.84
CA ALA A 172 -4.72 7.89 -6.14
C ALA A 172 -5.22 7.19 -4.87
#